data_91e119710b41f408814e2679f163744a
#
_entry.id   91e119710b41f408814e2679f163744a
#
_cell.length_a   1.000
_cell.length_b   1.000
_cell.length_c   1.000
_cell.angle_alpha   90.00
_cell.angle_beta   90.00
_cell.angle_gamma   90.00
#
_symmetry.space_group_name_H-M   'P 1'
#
loop_
_entity.id
_entity.type
_entity.pdbx_description
1 polymer ?
#
loop_
_entity_poly.entity_id
_entity_poly.type
_entity_poly.pdbx_seq_one_letter_code
_entity_poly.pdbx_strand_id
1 'polypeptide(L)'
;MNTRVRVLSAAALAAVVLGATAPAHAAVPAAATTGLAAATTVTTLAAESSVGGSITRDEVIERARYWLDKNLTYSQSSSYPDSDGKYYRTDCSGYVSMALHLSTSLSTMGIGSSSDFTEISRSDLKPGDVLNNYNSHVILFAKWDDAAKTKFSYYSFGSTPVKYVTGASITASWDSWPNSSYKALRYKRIVDAPTDKGMTNLTSVGDLTGDGVTDIIAVESSTGDLYRYSGPGYVGMGGRVKIGTGWNSMSTIVGTGDVTGDGVADVIAVEKATGDLYRYPGPNYNGGARVKIGSNWDSMTNIVGVGDQTGDGVPDVIAVEKATGNLYRYSGPNYVGGGGRVQIGTGWNGISTIVGVGDITGDGVADIAAVERSTGDLYRYDGPDYVGMGARTKIGVNWDSMTNIVGVGDITGDSVPDLIAVRSDTQKLYRYSGPGFSGTTAVEIGSGW
;
A
#
# COMPACT_ATOMS: atom_id res chain seq x y z
N MET A 1 33.15 -38.17 -78.72
CA MET A 1 32.32 -38.96 -79.60
C MET A 1 31.03 -39.33 -78.91
N ASN A 2 29.94 -38.95 -79.46
CA ASN A 2 28.54 -39.26 -79.22
C ASN A 2 27.91 -38.94 -77.83
N THR A 3 27.32 -37.78 -77.85
CA THR A 3 26.24 -37.25 -77.07
C THR A 3 25.01 -38.13 -77.13
N ARG A 4 24.36 -38.43 -76.04
CA ARG A 4 22.90 -38.72 -76.01
C ARG A 4 22.24 -38.00 -74.79
N VAL A 5 21.42 -37.05 -75.15
CA VAL A 5 20.44 -36.38 -74.33
C VAL A 5 19.30 -37.41 -74.02
N ARG A 6 18.89 -37.50 -72.75
CA ARG A 6 17.63 -38.10 -72.36
C ARG A 6 16.81 -37.13 -71.55
N VAL A 7 15.71 -36.73 -72.10
CA VAL A 7 14.59 -36.02 -71.48
C VAL A 7 13.88 -37.02 -70.56
N LEU A 8 13.63 -36.68 -69.37
CA LEU A 8 12.77 -37.41 -68.41
C LEU A 8 11.62 -36.50 -67.99
N SER A 9 10.45 -36.98 -68.30
CA SER A 9 9.14 -36.38 -68.03
C SER A 9 8.83 -36.38 -66.54
N ALA A 10 8.32 -35.26 -66.03
CA ALA A 10 7.78 -35.13 -64.70
C ALA A 10 6.40 -35.75 -64.58
N ALA A 11 6.24 -36.74 -63.72
CA ALA A 11 4.93 -37.25 -63.32
C ALA A 11 4.54 -36.53 -62.00
N ALA A 12 3.44 -35.81 -62.01
CA ALA A 12 2.85 -35.17 -60.82
C ALA A 12 2.16 -36.21 -59.95
N LEU A 13 2.62 -36.36 -58.70
CA LEU A 13 1.92 -37.16 -57.68
C LEU A 13 1.09 -36.21 -56.85
N ALA A 14 -0.22 -36.26 -56.93
CA ALA A 14 -1.12 -35.51 -56.03
C ALA A 14 -1.21 -36.24 -54.69
N ALA A 15 -0.65 -35.64 -53.66
CA ALA A 15 -0.86 -36.07 -52.26
C ALA A 15 -2.09 -35.37 -51.70
N VAL A 16 -3.11 -36.13 -51.36
CA VAL A 16 -4.28 -35.68 -50.59
C VAL A 16 -3.84 -35.52 -49.12
N VAL A 17 -3.73 -34.29 -48.65
CA VAL A 17 -3.53 -33.98 -47.21
C VAL A 17 -4.92 -33.84 -46.60
N LEU A 18 -5.30 -34.77 -45.72
CA LEU A 18 -6.43 -34.62 -44.83
C LEU A 18 -6.03 -33.56 -43.77
N GLY A 19 -6.63 -32.40 -43.87
CA GLY A 19 -6.49 -31.34 -42.89
C GLY A 19 -7.24 -31.67 -41.61
N ALA A 20 -6.50 -31.89 -40.51
CA ALA A 20 -7.04 -31.79 -39.17
C ALA A 20 -7.14 -30.31 -38.83
N THR A 21 -8.36 -29.79 -38.69
CA THR A 21 -8.61 -28.44 -38.19
C THR A 21 -8.39 -28.40 -36.68
N ALA A 22 -7.29 -27.79 -36.24
CA ALA A 22 -7.14 -27.36 -34.86
C ALA A 22 -8.07 -26.17 -34.62
N PRO A 23 -8.69 -26.03 -33.43
CA PRO A 23 -9.52 -24.88 -33.12
C PRO A 23 -8.66 -23.62 -33.09
N ALA A 24 -9.12 -22.60 -33.80
CA ALA A 24 -8.52 -21.30 -33.83
C ALA A 24 -8.61 -20.68 -32.43
N HIS A 25 -7.46 -20.45 -31.78
CA HIS A 25 -7.37 -19.54 -30.67
C HIS A 25 -7.68 -18.14 -31.20
N ALA A 26 -8.69 -17.52 -30.64
CA ALA A 26 -9.02 -16.13 -30.91
C ALA A 26 -7.81 -15.27 -30.49
N ALA A 27 -7.17 -14.61 -31.46
CA ALA A 27 -6.14 -13.64 -31.22
C ALA A 27 -6.77 -12.48 -30.45
N VAL A 28 -6.26 -12.21 -29.25
CA VAL A 28 -6.51 -10.96 -28.51
C VAL A 28 -6.02 -9.81 -29.40
N PRO A 29 -6.84 -8.80 -29.71
CA PRO A 29 -6.38 -7.69 -30.52
C PRO A 29 -5.27 -6.95 -29.77
N ALA A 30 -4.13 -6.77 -30.42
CA ALA A 30 -3.04 -5.95 -29.94
C ALA A 30 -3.59 -4.54 -29.66
N ALA A 31 -3.48 -4.10 -28.40
CA ALA A 31 -3.81 -2.75 -28.00
C ALA A 31 -2.94 -1.78 -28.83
N ALA A 32 -3.61 -0.85 -29.51
CA ALA A 32 -2.96 0.22 -30.25
C ALA A 32 -2.12 1.05 -29.28
N THR A 33 -0.81 1.13 -29.53
CA THR A 33 0.09 2.09 -28.90
C THR A 33 -0.31 3.49 -29.32
N THR A 34 -1.21 4.11 -28.58
CA THR A 34 -1.38 5.57 -28.58
C THR A 34 -0.39 6.15 -27.61
N GLY A 35 0.39 7.14 -28.10
CA GLY A 35 1.52 7.74 -27.42
C GLY A 35 1.23 8.12 -25.97
N LEU A 36 2.19 7.81 -25.09
CA LEU A 36 2.25 8.28 -23.72
C LEU A 36 2.31 9.81 -23.75
N ALA A 37 1.17 10.45 -23.50
CA ALA A 37 1.19 11.76 -22.88
C ALA A 37 1.73 11.54 -21.46
N ALA A 38 2.72 12.34 -21.07
CA ALA A 38 3.26 12.30 -19.71
C ALA A 38 2.09 12.31 -18.72
N ALA A 39 1.91 11.20 -18.01
CA ALA A 39 0.94 11.10 -16.96
C ALA A 39 1.38 12.05 -15.85
N THR A 40 0.73 13.20 -15.78
CA THR A 40 0.74 14.02 -14.58
C THR A 40 0.19 13.12 -13.47
N THR A 41 1.03 12.76 -12.52
CA THR A 41 0.65 11.99 -11.34
C THR A 41 -0.39 12.79 -10.58
N VAL A 42 -1.66 12.55 -10.87
CA VAL A 42 -2.74 13.01 -9.99
C VAL A 42 -2.74 12.03 -8.84
N THR A 43 -2.01 12.37 -7.79
CA THR A 43 -2.20 11.76 -6.47
C THR A 43 -3.62 12.11 -6.06
N THR A 44 -4.56 11.18 -6.17
CA THR A 44 -5.88 11.34 -5.54
C THR A 44 -5.67 11.25 -4.05
N LEU A 45 -5.46 12.41 -3.44
CA LEU A 45 -5.46 12.63 -2.02
C LEU A 45 -6.79 12.11 -1.41
N ALA A 46 -6.72 11.56 -0.20
CA ALA A 46 -7.88 11.49 0.70
C ALA A 46 -8.67 12.77 0.56
N ALA A 47 -10.01 12.71 0.64
CA ALA A 47 -10.86 13.88 0.42
C ALA A 47 -10.22 15.12 1.04
N GLU A 48 -9.67 15.99 0.19
CA GLU A 48 -8.88 17.14 0.60
C GLU A 48 -9.71 18.00 1.53
N SER A 49 -9.09 18.56 2.55
CA SER A 49 -9.78 19.46 3.45
C SER A 49 -10.38 20.63 2.65
N SER A 50 -11.59 21.03 2.95
CA SER A 50 -12.11 22.27 2.41
C SER A 50 -11.34 23.46 2.99
N VAL A 51 -11.19 24.50 2.20
CA VAL A 51 -10.54 25.76 2.62
C VAL A 51 -11.14 26.28 3.93
N GLY A 52 -10.31 26.39 4.97
CA GLY A 52 -10.73 26.79 6.31
C GLY A 52 -11.54 25.73 7.05
N GLY A 53 -11.64 24.50 6.54
CA GLY A 53 -12.31 23.37 7.17
C GLY A 53 -11.41 22.59 8.15
N SER A 54 -11.87 21.41 8.55
CA SER A 54 -11.03 20.47 9.29
C SER A 54 -9.95 19.89 8.37
N ILE A 55 -8.74 19.73 8.90
CA ILE A 55 -7.58 19.24 8.16
C ILE A 55 -6.84 18.20 9.01
N THR A 56 -6.38 17.10 8.39
CA THR A 56 -5.57 16.11 9.08
C THR A 56 -4.12 16.56 9.24
N ARG A 57 -3.39 16.02 10.23
CA ARG A 57 -1.97 16.34 10.42
C ARG A 57 -1.12 15.92 9.23
N ASP A 58 -1.43 14.77 8.65
CA ASP A 58 -0.70 14.24 7.49
C ASP A 58 -0.88 15.16 6.29
N GLU A 59 -2.10 15.63 6.03
CA GLU A 59 -2.38 16.60 4.97
C GLU A 59 -1.64 17.94 5.20
N VAL A 60 -1.57 18.44 6.44
CA VAL A 60 -0.78 19.66 6.75
C VAL A 60 0.69 19.47 6.35
N ILE A 61 1.28 18.32 6.67
CA ILE A 61 2.68 18.03 6.34
C ILE A 61 2.87 17.87 4.83
N GLU A 62 1.93 17.22 4.15
CA GLU A 62 1.97 17.05 2.70
C GLU A 62 1.85 18.38 1.97
N ARG A 63 0.90 19.23 2.35
CA ARG A 63 0.78 20.59 1.83
C ARG A 63 2.05 21.41 2.07
N ALA A 64 2.69 21.27 3.24
CA ALA A 64 3.96 21.93 3.52
C ALA A 64 5.08 21.45 2.56
N ARG A 65 5.15 20.16 2.26
CA ARG A 65 6.11 19.60 1.28
C ARG A 65 5.87 20.13 -0.13
N TYR A 66 4.64 20.37 -0.52
CA TYR A 66 4.33 20.85 -1.87
C TYR A 66 5.09 22.12 -2.26
N TRP A 67 5.30 23.06 -1.34
CA TRP A 67 6.11 24.26 -1.62
C TRP A 67 7.62 24.07 -1.45
N LEU A 68 8.07 23.03 -0.76
CA LEU A 68 9.49 22.76 -0.53
C LEU A 68 10.28 22.63 -1.85
N ASP A 69 9.68 21.95 -2.83
CA ASP A 69 10.33 21.64 -4.11
C ASP A 69 10.09 22.72 -5.20
N LYS A 70 9.32 23.78 -4.88
CA LYS A 70 8.99 24.82 -5.88
C LYS A 70 10.01 25.93 -6.01
N ASN A 71 11.07 25.92 -5.19
CA ASN A 71 12.14 26.94 -5.18
C ASN A 71 11.59 28.40 -5.15
N LEU A 72 10.56 28.62 -4.33
CA LEU A 72 9.84 29.91 -4.23
C LEU A 72 10.72 31.00 -3.63
N THR A 73 10.58 32.22 -4.15
CA THR A 73 11.21 33.40 -3.59
C THR A 73 10.38 33.94 -2.42
N TYR A 74 11.03 34.18 -1.28
CA TYR A 74 10.42 34.83 -0.11
C TYR A 74 9.95 36.24 -0.48
N SER A 75 8.68 36.55 -0.20
CA SER A 75 8.09 37.88 -0.42
C SER A 75 6.85 38.08 0.42
N GLN A 76 6.77 39.23 1.10
CA GLN A 76 5.58 39.63 1.87
C GLN A 76 4.46 40.22 1.01
N SER A 77 4.69 40.40 -0.29
CA SER A 77 3.74 41.00 -1.23
C SER A 77 3.34 40.08 -2.38
N SER A 78 4.13 39.03 -2.64
CA SER A 78 3.82 38.05 -3.68
C SER A 78 3.03 36.87 -3.12
N SER A 79 2.35 36.15 -4.01
CA SER A 79 1.61 34.93 -3.65
C SER A 79 1.87 33.81 -4.66
N TYR A 80 1.66 32.57 -4.22
CA TYR A 80 1.79 31.37 -5.04
C TYR A 80 0.65 30.41 -4.72
N PRO A 81 0.14 29.63 -5.68
CA PRO A 81 -0.94 28.69 -5.44
C PRO A 81 -0.46 27.46 -4.63
N ASP A 82 -1.37 26.90 -3.86
CA ASP A 82 -1.25 25.54 -3.32
C ASP A 82 -1.57 24.47 -4.37
N SER A 83 -1.68 23.21 -3.95
CA SER A 83 -2.07 22.07 -4.82
C SER A 83 -3.44 22.26 -5.46
N ASP A 84 -4.35 22.96 -4.79
CA ASP A 84 -5.75 23.16 -5.22
C ASP A 84 -5.96 24.43 -6.02
N GLY A 85 -4.86 25.16 -6.28
CA GLY A 85 -4.88 26.41 -7.03
C GLY A 85 -5.25 27.64 -6.21
N LYS A 86 -5.37 27.52 -4.86
CA LYS A 86 -5.61 28.67 -4.00
C LYS A 86 -4.32 29.40 -3.68
N TYR A 87 -4.32 30.71 -3.83
CA TYR A 87 -3.13 31.57 -3.64
C TYR A 87 -2.94 31.96 -2.18
N TYR A 88 -1.68 31.80 -1.71
CA TYR A 88 -1.21 32.22 -0.41
C TYR A 88 0.06 33.05 -0.54
N ARG A 89 0.28 33.99 0.40
CA ARG A 89 1.45 34.86 0.42
C ARG A 89 2.74 34.05 0.64
N THR A 90 3.81 34.38 -0.09
CA THR A 90 5.09 33.65 -0.08
C THR A 90 6.05 34.13 1.02
N ASP A 91 5.53 34.28 2.26
CA ASP A 91 6.30 34.55 3.48
C ASP A 91 6.06 33.47 4.54
N CYS A 92 6.68 33.60 5.70
CA CYS A 92 6.60 32.59 6.77
C CYS A 92 5.16 32.28 7.20
N SER A 93 4.34 33.30 7.41
CA SER A 93 2.98 33.12 7.89
C SER A 93 1.98 32.75 6.75
N GLY A 94 2.25 33.19 5.53
CA GLY A 94 1.51 32.75 4.34
C GLY A 94 1.75 31.28 4.03
N TYR A 95 3.00 30.81 4.19
CA TYR A 95 3.36 29.40 4.05
C TYR A 95 2.63 28.52 5.09
N VAL A 96 2.64 28.92 6.37
CA VAL A 96 1.89 28.21 7.41
C VAL A 96 0.39 28.23 7.13
N SER A 97 -0.15 29.37 6.62
CA SER A 97 -1.56 29.48 6.24
C SER A 97 -1.93 28.54 5.10
N MET A 98 -1.02 28.38 4.12
CA MET A 98 -1.16 27.42 3.02
C MET A 98 -1.14 25.97 3.54
N ALA A 99 -0.17 25.63 4.38
CA ALA A 99 -0.05 24.27 4.94
C ALA A 99 -1.28 23.90 5.78
N LEU A 100 -1.84 24.83 6.56
CA LEU A 100 -3.06 24.65 7.35
C LEU A 100 -4.35 24.83 6.55
N HIS A 101 -4.28 25.06 5.23
CA HIS A 101 -5.39 25.30 4.32
C HIS A 101 -6.38 26.37 4.81
N LEU A 102 -5.86 27.43 5.41
CA LEU A 102 -6.68 28.50 5.95
C LEU A 102 -7.44 29.26 4.85
N SER A 103 -8.52 29.92 5.21
CA SER A 103 -9.30 30.73 4.26
C SER A 103 -8.54 31.94 3.71
N THR A 104 -7.55 32.45 4.48
CA THR A 104 -6.72 33.60 4.12
C THR A 104 -5.29 33.43 4.61
N SER A 105 -4.33 34.14 4.00
CA SER A 105 -2.98 34.25 4.52
C SER A 105 -2.96 35.16 5.73
N LEU A 106 -2.87 34.59 6.93
CA LEU A 106 -2.69 35.35 8.17
C LEU A 106 -1.28 35.94 8.24
N SER A 107 -1.09 36.96 9.06
CA SER A 107 0.24 37.39 9.54
C SER A 107 0.60 36.62 10.81
N THR A 108 1.85 36.73 11.29
CA THR A 108 2.28 36.17 12.60
C THR A 108 1.44 36.72 13.74
N MET A 109 1.12 38.02 13.72
CA MET A 109 0.18 38.62 14.66
C MET A 109 -1.23 38.04 14.49
N GLY A 110 -1.68 37.85 13.24
CA GLY A 110 -2.98 37.24 12.95
C GLY A 110 -3.08 35.82 13.49
N ILE A 111 -2.07 34.97 13.29
CA ILE A 111 -2.00 33.62 13.88
C ILE A 111 -2.06 33.68 15.40
N GLY A 112 -1.26 34.55 16.03
CA GLY A 112 -1.19 34.66 17.49
C GLY A 112 -2.41 35.27 18.15
N SER A 113 -3.25 36.01 17.41
CA SER A 113 -4.48 36.67 17.92
C SER A 113 -5.76 35.96 17.51
N SER A 114 -5.69 35.01 16.57
CA SER A 114 -6.87 34.32 16.06
C SER A 114 -7.48 33.36 17.09
N SER A 115 -8.79 33.42 17.22
CA SER A 115 -9.56 32.46 18.03
C SER A 115 -9.53 31.04 17.47
N ASP A 116 -9.05 30.84 16.23
CA ASP A 116 -8.91 29.53 15.60
C ASP A 116 -7.67 28.77 16.10
N PHE A 117 -6.80 29.41 16.88
CA PHE A 117 -5.62 28.77 17.47
C PHE A 117 -5.74 28.70 19.00
N THR A 118 -5.13 27.66 19.58
CA THR A 118 -5.02 27.45 21.01
C THR A 118 -3.55 27.33 21.38
N GLU A 119 -3.11 28.04 22.43
CA GLU A 119 -1.77 27.85 23.00
C GLU A 119 -1.68 26.48 23.69
N ILE A 120 -0.60 25.76 23.41
CA ILE A 120 -0.31 24.43 23.96
C ILE A 120 1.06 24.38 24.61
N SER A 121 1.32 23.38 25.44
CA SER A 121 2.67 23.11 25.93
C SER A 121 3.59 22.67 24.77
N ARG A 122 4.86 23.03 24.83
CA ARG A 122 5.85 22.55 23.84
C ARG A 122 6.03 21.04 23.87
N SER A 123 5.85 20.39 25.02
CA SER A 123 5.88 18.93 25.16
C SER A 123 4.74 18.26 24.40
N ASP A 124 3.66 19.00 24.10
CA ASP A 124 2.46 18.51 23.44
C ASP A 124 2.48 18.77 21.92
N LEU A 125 3.58 19.33 21.40
CA LEU A 125 3.75 19.54 19.95
C LEU A 125 3.59 18.23 19.18
N LYS A 126 2.77 18.30 18.13
CA LYS A 126 2.51 17.25 17.15
C LYS A 126 2.69 17.80 15.74
N PRO A 127 2.91 16.97 14.71
CA PRO A 127 3.00 17.41 13.32
C PRO A 127 1.86 18.37 12.95
N GLY A 128 2.19 19.49 12.29
CA GLY A 128 1.22 20.51 11.89
C GLY A 128 0.94 21.58 12.94
N ASP A 129 1.41 21.44 14.19
CA ASP A 129 1.38 22.55 15.15
C ASP A 129 2.40 23.62 14.76
N VAL A 130 2.21 24.84 15.22
CA VAL A 130 3.08 25.97 14.86
C VAL A 130 3.82 26.51 16.05
N LEU A 131 5.05 26.95 15.83
CA LEU A 131 5.82 27.76 16.78
C LEU A 131 5.82 29.18 16.24
N ASN A 132 5.08 30.08 16.90
CA ASN A 132 4.80 31.43 16.45
C ASN A 132 5.47 32.48 17.33
N ASN A 133 6.40 33.24 16.73
CA ASN A 133 6.90 34.49 17.29
C ASN A 133 6.01 35.61 16.78
N TYR A 134 5.16 36.14 17.64
CA TYR A 134 4.07 37.07 17.37
C TYR A 134 4.44 38.20 16.41
N ASN A 135 5.61 38.83 16.63
CA ASN A 135 6.02 40.02 15.90
C ASN A 135 6.90 39.75 14.68
N SER A 136 7.40 38.52 14.51
CA SER A 136 8.56 38.33 13.63
C SER A 136 8.49 37.13 12.73
N HIS A 137 8.19 35.92 13.24
CA HIS A 137 8.37 34.71 12.49
C HIS A 137 7.48 33.56 12.97
N VAL A 138 7.19 32.61 12.08
CA VAL A 138 6.48 31.38 12.42
C VAL A 138 7.09 30.20 11.66
N ILE A 139 7.20 29.08 12.36
CA ILE A 139 7.65 27.80 11.79
C ILE A 139 6.59 26.72 12.03
N LEU A 140 6.53 25.74 11.15
CA LEU A 140 5.61 24.62 11.22
C LEU A 140 6.36 23.40 11.79
N PHE A 141 5.91 22.90 12.92
CA PHE A 141 6.49 21.72 13.55
C PHE A 141 6.18 20.47 12.72
N ALA A 142 7.23 19.70 12.37
CA ALA A 142 7.09 18.49 11.56
C ALA A 142 7.09 17.21 12.40
N LYS A 143 8.08 17.04 13.28
CA LYS A 143 8.18 15.86 14.15
C LYS A 143 9.24 16.07 15.25
N TRP A 144 9.15 15.26 16.28
CA TRP A 144 10.27 15.04 17.20
C TRP A 144 11.30 14.11 16.54
N ASP A 145 12.57 14.42 16.67
CA ASP A 145 13.66 13.60 16.13
C ASP A 145 14.20 12.61 17.17
N ASP A 146 13.85 12.79 18.45
CA ASP A 146 14.18 11.87 19.52
C ASP A 146 13.00 11.67 20.50
N ALA A 147 13.00 10.52 21.19
CA ALA A 147 11.96 10.18 22.18
C ALA A 147 11.98 11.09 23.42
N ALA A 148 13.14 11.69 23.73
CA ALA A 148 13.30 12.62 24.85
C ALA A 148 12.75 14.02 24.53
N LYS A 149 12.33 14.26 23.29
CA LYS A 149 11.81 15.54 22.80
C LYS A 149 12.79 16.70 23.00
N THR A 150 14.07 16.41 22.79
CA THR A 150 15.14 17.42 22.87
C THR A 150 15.50 18.01 21.51
N LYS A 151 15.21 17.26 20.45
CA LYS A 151 15.43 17.66 19.06
C LYS A 151 14.18 17.46 18.23
N PHE A 152 13.98 18.32 17.24
CA PHE A 152 12.83 18.29 16.37
C PHE A 152 13.15 18.75 14.95
N SER A 153 12.29 18.41 14.01
CA SER A 153 12.31 18.91 12.65
C SER A 153 11.16 19.87 12.41
N TYR A 154 11.37 20.85 11.53
CA TYR A 154 10.37 21.85 11.19
C TYR A 154 10.48 22.34 9.75
N TYR A 155 9.40 22.88 9.24
CA TYR A 155 9.38 23.62 7.98
C TYR A 155 9.38 25.13 8.26
N SER A 156 10.12 25.86 7.42
CA SER A 156 10.23 27.32 7.52
C SER A 156 10.31 27.98 6.15
N PHE A 157 9.69 29.14 6.04
CA PHE A 157 9.87 30.05 4.92
C PHE A 157 10.28 31.43 5.45
N GLY A 158 11.42 31.49 6.15
CA GLY A 158 12.01 32.74 6.67
C GLY A 158 12.95 33.43 5.69
N SER A 159 13.34 32.74 4.65
CA SER A 159 14.18 33.20 3.53
C SER A 159 14.01 32.26 2.35
N THR A 160 14.42 32.69 1.15
CA THR A 160 14.45 31.86 -0.06
C THR A 160 15.50 30.77 0.02
N PRO A 161 15.18 29.51 -0.34
CA PRO A 161 13.85 28.93 -0.56
C PRO A 161 13.15 28.51 0.74
N VAL A 162 11.97 27.88 0.64
CA VAL A 162 11.36 27.11 1.75
C VAL A 162 12.35 26.04 2.21
N LYS A 163 12.44 25.82 3.54
CA LYS A 163 13.41 24.89 4.14
C LYS A 163 12.72 23.83 4.99
N TYR A 164 13.27 22.63 4.97
CA TYR A 164 13.03 21.61 5.96
C TYR A 164 14.28 21.46 6.82
N VAL A 165 14.18 21.80 8.11
CA VAL A 165 15.29 21.77 9.07
C VAL A 165 15.12 20.57 9.98
N THR A 166 16.19 19.76 10.14
CA THR A 166 16.20 18.57 10.98
C THR A 166 17.17 18.72 12.16
N GLY A 167 16.90 18.03 13.27
CA GLY A 167 17.80 17.97 14.43
C GLY A 167 17.91 19.29 15.20
N ALA A 168 16.98 20.21 15.04
CA ALA A 168 16.98 21.47 15.78
C ALA A 168 16.79 21.23 17.28
N SER A 169 17.66 21.79 18.14
CA SER A 169 17.47 21.71 19.59
C SER A 169 16.28 22.53 20.04
N ILE A 170 15.45 21.96 20.92
CA ILE A 170 14.27 22.65 21.48
C ILE A 170 14.65 23.87 22.35
N THR A 171 15.90 23.95 22.77
CA THR A 171 16.43 25.05 23.61
C THR A 171 17.27 26.06 22.84
N ALA A 172 17.61 25.80 21.56
CA ALA A 172 18.38 26.73 20.74
C ALA A 172 17.52 27.83 20.12
N SER A 173 18.13 28.77 19.44
CA SER A 173 17.44 29.71 18.54
C SER A 173 17.02 29.04 17.26
N TRP A 174 15.87 29.44 16.68
CA TRP A 174 15.35 28.93 15.40
C TRP A 174 15.22 30.08 14.42
N ASP A 175 15.76 29.89 13.22
CA ASP A 175 15.78 30.91 12.16
C ASP A 175 16.25 32.30 12.67
N SER A 176 17.32 32.29 13.47
CA SER A 176 17.95 33.48 14.08
C SER A 176 17.15 34.13 15.23
N TRP A 177 16.02 33.57 15.63
CA TRP A 177 15.21 34.09 16.75
C TRP A 177 15.37 33.22 18.01
N PRO A 178 15.43 33.80 19.21
CA PRO A 178 15.50 33.04 20.47
C PRO A 178 14.26 32.15 20.62
N ASN A 179 14.44 30.90 21.08
CA ASN A 179 13.31 29.99 21.28
C ASN A 179 12.27 30.57 22.28
N SER A 180 12.69 31.38 23.26
CA SER A 180 11.79 32.00 24.23
C SER A 180 10.79 32.98 23.65
N SER A 181 11.02 33.47 22.41
CA SER A 181 10.10 34.36 21.72
C SER A 181 8.96 33.63 21.00
N TYR A 182 9.02 32.31 20.92
CA TYR A 182 7.98 31.51 20.24
C TYR A 182 6.99 30.91 21.23
N LYS A 183 5.71 30.99 20.91
CA LYS A 183 4.62 30.24 21.52
C LYS A 183 4.25 29.05 20.68
N ALA A 184 3.96 27.92 21.30
CA ALA A 184 3.43 26.76 20.62
C ALA A 184 1.91 26.89 20.48
N LEU A 185 1.40 26.84 19.26
CA LEU A 185 -0.02 27.02 18.96
C LEU A 185 -0.52 25.85 18.13
N ARG A 186 -1.77 25.44 18.37
CA ARG A 186 -2.48 24.43 17.59
C ARG A 186 -3.69 25.04 16.90
N TYR A 187 -3.82 24.81 15.60
CA TYR A 187 -5.03 25.14 14.87
C TYR A 187 -6.18 24.25 15.34
N LYS A 188 -7.31 24.84 15.76
CA LYS A 188 -8.42 24.12 16.40
C LYS A 188 -9.14 23.14 15.48
N ARG A 189 -9.01 23.31 14.16
CA ARG A 189 -9.60 22.42 13.17
C ARG A 189 -8.62 21.37 12.65
N ILE A 190 -7.40 21.33 13.20
CA ILE A 190 -6.50 20.20 12.93
C ILE A 190 -7.04 18.99 13.68
N VAL A 191 -7.25 17.92 12.95
CA VAL A 191 -7.71 16.65 13.50
C VAL A 191 -6.51 15.71 13.55
N ASP A 192 -6.31 15.09 14.70
CA ASP A 192 -5.42 13.95 14.79
C ASP A 192 -6.02 12.87 13.90
N ALA A 193 -5.23 12.30 12.98
CA ALA A 193 -5.66 11.10 12.32
C ALA A 193 -6.05 10.11 13.42
N PRO A 194 -7.26 9.57 13.43
CA PRO A 194 -7.58 8.53 14.36
C PRO A 194 -6.52 7.45 14.15
N THR A 195 -5.94 6.97 15.23
CA THR A 195 -4.96 5.89 15.15
C THR A 195 -5.71 4.64 14.72
N ASP A 196 -5.41 4.11 13.53
CA ASP A 196 -5.91 2.80 13.07
C ASP A 196 -5.31 1.67 13.91
N LYS A 197 -5.14 1.92 15.22
CA LYS A 197 -4.57 0.93 16.13
C LYS A 197 -5.40 -0.32 16.13
N GLY A 198 -4.74 -1.40 15.79
CA GLY A 198 -5.34 -2.72 15.86
C GLY A 198 -6.07 -3.14 14.58
N MET A 199 -5.60 -2.71 13.41
CA MET A 199 -6.02 -3.33 12.16
C MET A 199 -5.48 -4.75 12.07
N THR A 200 -6.35 -5.67 11.68
CA THR A 200 -6.04 -7.09 11.53
C THR A 200 -6.54 -7.61 10.20
N ASN A 201 -6.08 -8.78 9.80
CA ASN A 201 -6.49 -9.41 8.54
C ASN A 201 -6.30 -8.48 7.32
N LEU A 202 -5.15 -7.80 7.27
CA LEU A 202 -4.77 -6.97 6.13
C LEU A 202 -4.55 -7.88 4.92
N THR A 203 -5.24 -7.60 3.82
CA THR A 203 -5.08 -8.36 2.56
C THR A 203 -5.32 -7.47 1.35
N SER A 204 -4.63 -7.81 0.27
CA SER A 204 -4.83 -7.21 -1.06
C SER A 204 -6.07 -7.78 -1.71
N VAL A 205 -6.80 -6.94 -2.44
CA VAL A 205 -8.06 -7.30 -3.11
C VAL A 205 -8.11 -6.83 -4.58
N GLY A 206 -6.95 -6.56 -5.17
CA GLY A 206 -6.90 -6.00 -6.52
C GLY A 206 -7.46 -4.57 -6.57
N ASP A 207 -7.66 -4.09 -7.77
CA ASP A 207 -8.23 -2.76 -8.02
C ASP A 207 -9.76 -2.81 -7.91
N LEU A 208 -10.30 -2.42 -6.75
CA LEU A 208 -11.74 -2.30 -6.50
C LEU A 208 -12.29 -0.92 -6.83
N THR A 209 -11.42 0.07 -7.02
CA THR A 209 -11.82 1.46 -7.31
C THR A 209 -11.85 1.77 -8.80
N GLY A 210 -11.19 0.96 -9.62
CA GLY A 210 -11.08 1.13 -11.06
C GLY A 210 -10.03 2.17 -11.47
N ASP A 211 -9.08 2.47 -10.55
CA ASP A 211 -8.01 3.45 -10.79
C ASP A 211 -6.71 2.82 -11.33
N GLY A 212 -6.69 1.50 -11.49
CA GLY A 212 -5.53 0.74 -11.97
C GLY A 212 -4.53 0.37 -10.89
N VAL A 213 -4.79 0.70 -9.63
CA VAL A 213 -3.91 0.42 -8.49
C VAL A 213 -4.58 -0.55 -7.53
N THR A 214 -3.81 -1.49 -7.02
CA THR A 214 -4.32 -2.48 -6.04
C THR A 214 -4.80 -1.80 -4.76
N ASP A 215 -6.00 -2.15 -4.32
CA ASP A 215 -6.59 -1.78 -3.03
C ASP A 215 -6.32 -2.86 -1.97
N ILE A 216 -6.41 -2.47 -0.71
CA ILE A 216 -6.35 -3.40 0.42
C ILE A 216 -7.60 -3.26 1.30
N ILE A 217 -7.88 -4.33 2.02
CA ILE A 217 -8.90 -4.32 3.07
C ILE A 217 -8.28 -4.72 4.40
N ALA A 218 -8.85 -4.23 5.49
CA ALA A 218 -8.44 -4.59 6.85
C ALA A 218 -9.61 -4.48 7.82
N VAL A 219 -9.57 -5.27 8.89
CA VAL A 219 -10.58 -5.26 9.96
C VAL A 219 -10.09 -4.43 11.13
N GLU A 220 -10.85 -3.44 11.53
CA GLU A 220 -10.62 -2.72 12.79
C GLU A 220 -11.00 -3.63 13.97
N SER A 221 -9.99 -4.03 14.76
CA SER A 221 -10.17 -5.05 15.81
C SER A 221 -11.12 -4.62 16.92
N SER A 222 -11.21 -3.31 17.20
CA SER A 222 -12.07 -2.77 18.24
C SER A 222 -13.56 -2.82 17.92
N THR A 223 -13.92 -2.73 16.63
CA THR A 223 -15.32 -2.66 16.17
C THR A 223 -15.75 -3.86 15.36
N GLY A 224 -14.81 -4.56 14.73
CA GLY A 224 -15.08 -5.60 13.74
C GLY A 224 -15.55 -5.04 12.41
N ASP A 225 -15.33 -3.76 12.16
CA ASP A 225 -15.65 -3.13 10.89
C ASP A 225 -14.57 -3.45 9.86
N LEU A 226 -14.99 -3.78 8.64
CA LEU A 226 -14.12 -3.99 7.50
C LEU A 226 -14.01 -2.68 6.72
N TYR A 227 -12.78 -2.28 6.46
CA TYR A 227 -12.46 -1.07 5.70
C TYR A 227 -11.68 -1.39 4.44
N ARG A 228 -11.97 -0.68 3.35
CA ARG A 228 -11.15 -0.61 2.15
C ARG A 228 -10.27 0.63 2.20
N TYR A 229 -9.02 0.48 1.77
CA TYR A 229 -8.02 1.53 1.60
C TYR A 229 -7.57 1.53 0.15
N SER A 230 -7.68 2.66 -0.53
CA SER A 230 -7.28 2.77 -1.93
C SER A 230 -5.76 2.95 -2.05
N GLY A 231 -5.17 2.25 -3.03
CA GLY A 231 -3.77 2.40 -3.35
C GLY A 231 -3.47 3.74 -4.04
N PRO A 232 -2.18 4.11 -4.22
CA PRO A 232 -0.98 3.45 -3.70
C PRO A 232 -0.58 3.88 -2.28
N GLY A 233 -1.25 4.87 -1.70
CA GLY A 233 -0.88 5.46 -0.41
C GLY A 233 -1.52 4.78 0.79
N TYR A 234 -2.61 4.04 0.61
CA TYR A 234 -3.36 3.35 1.68
C TYR A 234 -3.57 4.24 2.90
N VAL A 235 -3.98 5.48 2.64
CA VAL A 235 -4.13 6.49 3.70
C VAL A 235 -5.19 6.04 4.69
N GLY A 236 -4.80 5.98 5.96
CA GLY A 236 -5.70 5.67 7.06
C GLY A 236 -6.86 6.66 7.14
N MET A 237 -7.60 6.61 8.18
CA MET A 237 -8.93 7.20 8.49
C MET A 237 -9.51 8.41 7.70
N GLY A 238 -8.75 9.12 6.87
CA GLY A 238 -9.29 10.16 5.97
C GLY A 238 -9.70 9.64 4.59
N GLY A 239 -9.15 8.49 4.17
CA GLY A 239 -9.35 7.89 2.83
C GLY A 239 -9.95 6.48 2.85
N ARG A 240 -10.12 5.84 4.02
CA ARG A 240 -10.70 4.51 4.10
C ARG A 240 -12.23 4.54 3.97
N VAL A 241 -12.78 3.52 3.35
CA VAL A 241 -14.22 3.34 3.18
C VAL A 241 -14.67 2.11 3.96
N LYS A 242 -15.64 2.27 4.87
CA LYS A 242 -16.25 1.15 5.57
C LYS A 242 -17.13 0.36 4.59
N ILE A 243 -16.82 -0.93 4.44
CA ILE A 243 -17.51 -1.84 3.51
C ILE A 243 -18.16 -3.04 4.20
N GLY A 244 -17.98 -3.21 5.50
CA GLY A 244 -18.61 -4.32 6.23
C GLY A 244 -18.59 -4.16 7.74
N THR A 245 -19.30 -5.05 8.45
CA THR A 245 -19.36 -5.12 9.91
C THR A 245 -19.32 -6.57 10.38
N GLY A 246 -18.89 -6.80 11.64
CA GLY A 246 -18.90 -8.12 12.25
C GLY A 246 -17.77 -9.06 11.80
N TRP A 247 -16.73 -8.52 11.16
CA TRP A 247 -15.61 -9.29 10.62
C TRP A 247 -14.64 -9.81 11.69
N ASN A 248 -14.79 -9.38 12.94
CA ASN A 248 -14.10 -10.01 14.08
C ASN A 248 -14.45 -11.48 14.28
N SER A 249 -15.55 -11.97 13.69
CA SER A 249 -15.92 -13.39 13.66
C SER A 249 -15.02 -14.24 12.75
N MET A 250 -14.22 -13.61 11.86
CA MET A 250 -13.29 -14.31 10.97
C MET A 250 -11.90 -14.39 11.58
N SER A 251 -11.25 -15.56 11.47
CA SER A 251 -9.87 -15.78 11.91
C SER A 251 -8.86 -15.36 10.84
N THR A 252 -9.23 -15.53 9.58
CA THR A 252 -8.40 -15.26 8.41
C THR A 252 -9.27 -14.71 7.30
N ILE A 253 -8.77 -13.71 6.60
CA ILE A 253 -9.38 -13.12 5.39
C ILE A 253 -8.30 -13.06 4.33
N VAL A 254 -8.61 -13.52 3.13
CA VAL A 254 -7.65 -13.64 2.01
C VAL A 254 -8.31 -13.12 0.74
N GLY A 255 -7.66 -12.17 0.09
CA GLY A 255 -7.99 -11.78 -1.28
C GLY A 255 -7.57 -12.86 -2.26
N THR A 256 -8.48 -13.29 -3.11
CA THR A 256 -8.25 -14.39 -4.05
C THR A 256 -8.23 -13.96 -5.51
N GLY A 257 -8.56 -12.70 -5.80
CA GLY A 257 -8.89 -12.28 -7.16
C GLY A 257 -10.35 -12.67 -7.51
N ASP A 258 -10.71 -12.50 -8.77
CA ASP A 258 -12.05 -12.85 -9.27
C ASP A 258 -12.19 -14.37 -9.41
N VAL A 259 -12.83 -15.02 -8.44
CA VAL A 259 -13.13 -16.47 -8.48
C VAL A 259 -14.58 -16.76 -8.84
N THR A 260 -15.42 -15.73 -8.97
CA THR A 260 -16.80 -15.86 -9.41
C THR A 260 -16.96 -15.63 -10.90
N GLY A 261 -15.98 -14.99 -11.56
CA GLY A 261 -16.00 -14.68 -12.99
C GLY A 261 -16.84 -13.44 -13.32
N ASP A 262 -17.12 -12.58 -12.33
CA ASP A 262 -17.91 -11.35 -12.50
C ASP A 262 -17.06 -10.10 -12.81
N GLY A 263 -15.75 -10.25 -12.85
CA GLY A 263 -14.78 -9.17 -13.11
C GLY A 263 -14.37 -8.39 -11.86
N VAL A 264 -14.84 -8.77 -10.69
CA VAL A 264 -14.52 -8.12 -9.41
C VAL A 264 -13.80 -9.10 -8.48
N ALA A 265 -12.76 -8.65 -7.81
CA ALA A 265 -12.02 -9.50 -6.90
C ALA A 265 -12.86 -9.92 -5.68
N ASP A 266 -12.76 -11.19 -5.33
CA ASP A 266 -13.44 -11.83 -4.22
C ASP A 266 -12.51 -12.03 -3.02
N VAL A 267 -13.10 -12.33 -1.85
CA VAL A 267 -12.35 -12.78 -0.69
C VAL A 267 -12.90 -14.10 -0.16
N ILE A 268 -12.00 -14.87 0.44
CA ILE A 268 -12.39 -16.01 1.28
C ILE A 268 -12.09 -15.68 2.75
N ALA A 269 -12.88 -16.23 3.65
CA ALA A 269 -12.65 -16.03 5.08
C ALA A 269 -13.02 -17.29 5.89
N VAL A 270 -12.23 -17.56 6.93
CA VAL A 270 -12.46 -18.69 7.86
C VAL A 270 -13.21 -18.18 9.08
N GLU A 271 -14.40 -18.73 9.34
CA GLU A 271 -15.19 -18.39 10.51
C GLU A 271 -14.61 -19.02 11.77
N LYS A 272 -14.32 -18.21 12.80
CA LYS A 272 -13.69 -18.67 14.06
C LYS A 272 -14.49 -19.74 14.80
N ALA A 273 -15.81 -19.61 14.78
CA ALA A 273 -16.70 -20.46 15.58
C ALA A 273 -16.81 -21.89 15.05
N THR A 274 -16.65 -22.07 13.73
CA THR A 274 -16.96 -23.34 13.05
C THR A 274 -15.78 -23.92 12.27
N GLY A 275 -14.74 -23.13 11.98
CA GLY A 275 -13.68 -23.50 11.06
C GLY A 275 -14.15 -23.58 9.59
N ASP A 276 -15.33 -23.09 9.29
CA ASP A 276 -15.88 -23.09 7.94
C ASP A 276 -15.24 -22.01 7.09
N LEU A 277 -14.97 -22.36 5.83
CA LEU A 277 -14.49 -21.42 4.82
C LEU A 277 -15.67 -20.87 4.02
N TYR A 278 -15.74 -19.55 3.94
CA TYR A 278 -16.74 -18.85 3.15
C TYR A 278 -16.10 -18.03 2.05
N ARG A 279 -16.72 -17.98 0.88
CA ARG A 279 -16.42 -17.02 -0.19
C ARG A 279 -17.39 -15.84 -0.10
N TYR A 280 -16.88 -14.64 -0.24
CA TYR A 280 -17.61 -13.38 -0.27
C TYR A 280 -17.37 -12.69 -1.60
N PRO A 281 -18.38 -12.56 -2.46
CA PRO A 281 -18.26 -11.81 -3.72
C PRO A 281 -17.98 -10.32 -3.46
N GLY A 282 -17.09 -9.76 -4.32
CA GLY A 282 -16.80 -8.32 -4.31
C GLY A 282 -17.96 -7.47 -4.80
N PRO A 283 -17.86 -6.13 -4.76
CA PRO A 283 -16.80 -5.32 -4.14
C PRO A 283 -17.01 -5.00 -2.66
N ASN A 284 -18.19 -5.31 -2.09
CA ASN A 284 -18.58 -4.93 -0.73
C ASN A 284 -18.50 -6.09 0.28
N TYR A 285 -18.20 -7.29 -0.17
CA TYR A 285 -18.05 -8.49 0.67
C TYR A 285 -19.18 -8.66 1.68
N ASN A 286 -20.42 -8.48 1.22
CA ASN A 286 -21.61 -8.47 2.08
C ASN A 286 -21.89 -9.87 2.64
N GLY A 287 -22.01 -10.00 3.96
CA GLY A 287 -22.28 -11.27 4.64
C GLY A 287 -23.54 -11.98 4.18
N GLY A 288 -24.53 -11.27 3.62
CA GLY A 288 -25.75 -11.87 3.06
C GLY A 288 -25.56 -12.64 1.75
N ALA A 289 -24.45 -12.39 1.03
CA ALA A 289 -24.12 -13.04 -0.23
C ALA A 289 -23.01 -14.12 -0.09
N ARG A 290 -22.52 -14.37 1.13
CA ARG A 290 -21.46 -15.35 1.36
C ARG A 290 -21.91 -16.78 1.05
N VAL A 291 -21.00 -17.57 0.50
CA VAL A 291 -21.23 -18.98 0.19
C VAL A 291 -20.24 -19.83 0.97
N LYS A 292 -20.72 -20.82 1.71
CA LYS A 292 -19.86 -21.81 2.37
C LYS A 292 -19.23 -22.72 1.29
N ILE A 293 -17.91 -22.78 1.26
CA ILE A 293 -17.15 -23.55 0.27
C ILE A 293 -16.21 -24.61 0.90
N GLY A 294 -16.08 -24.63 2.22
CA GLY A 294 -15.26 -25.63 2.91
C GLY A 294 -15.56 -25.75 4.39
N SER A 295 -14.95 -26.76 5.04
CA SER A 295 -15.00 -26.99 6.48
C SER A 295 -13.62 -27.41 7.00
N ASN A 296 -13.38 -27.27 8.32
CA ASN A 296 -12.12 -27.59 9.00
C ASN A 296 -10.90 -26.77 8.54
N TRP A 297 -11.12 -25.55 8.04
CA TRP A 297 -10.04 -24.64 7.65
C TRP A 297 -9.34 -24.00 8.85
N ASP A 298 -9.87 -24.14 10.05
CA ASP A 298 -9.18 -23.83 11.30
C ASP A 298 -7.96 -24.73 11.56
N SER A 299 -7.87 -25.91 10.90
CA SER A 299 -6.67 -26.78 10.87
C SER A 299 -5.54 -26.24 9.99
N MET A 300 -5.81 -25.21 9.18
CA MET A 300 -4.84 -24.60 8.28
C MET A 300 -4.28 -23.29 8.86
N THR A 301 -3.08 -22.92 8.41
CA THR A 301 -2.44 -21.63 8.68
C THR A 301 -1.77 -21.13 7.41
N ASN A 302 -1.35 -19.85 7.37
CA ASN A 302 -0.75 -19.25 6.18
C ASN A 302 -1.58 -19.55 4.93
N ILE A 303 -2.88 -19.22 4.97
CA ILE A 303 -3.78 -19.32 3.82
C ILE A 303 -3.53 -18.09 2.95
N VAL A 304 -3.13 -18.31 1.69
CA VAL A 304 -2.64 -17.25 0.79
C VAL A 304 -3.19 -17.44 -0.62
N GLY A 305 -3.72 -16.39 -1.21
CA GLY A 305 -4.06 -16.33 -2.64
C GLY A 305 -2.79 -16.19 -3.47
N VAL A 306 -2.64 -17.02 -4.50
CA VAL A 306 -1.43 -17.10 -5.33
C VAL A 306 -1.70 -16.91 -6.83
N GLY A 307 -2.89 -16.43 -7.17
CA GLY A 307 -3.31 -16.36 -8.56
C GLY A 307 -3.55 -17.75 -9.16
N ASP A 308 -3.73 -17.82 -10.47
CA ASP A 308 -3.92 -19.07 -11.20
C ASP A 308 -2.58 -19.81 -11.34
N GLN A 309 -2.37 -20.84 -10.52
CA GLN A 309 -1.19 -21.71 -10.55
C GLN A 309 -1.41 -22.98 -11.36
N THR A 310 -2.66 -23.27 -11.73
CA THR A 310 -3.03 -24.48 -12.48
C THR A 310 -3.19 -24.23 -13.95
N GLY A 311 -3.32 -22.96 -14.37
CA GLY A 311 -3.53 -22.56 -15.75
C GLY A 311 -4.97 -22.77 -16.24
N ASP A 312 -5.94 -22.88 -15.29
CA ASP A 312 -7.35 -23.07 -15.60
C ASP A 312 -8.15 -21.76 -15.68
N GLY A 313 -7.48 -20.63 -15.44
CA GLY A 313 -8.06 -19.29 -15.46
C GLY A 313 -8.74 -18.89 -14.16
N VAL A 314 -8.68 -19.70 -13.12
CA VAL A 314 -9.28 -19.43 -11.81
C VAL A 314 -8.19 -19.32 -10.76
N PRO A 315 -8.20 -18.26 -9.91
CA PRO A 315 -7.19 -18.12 -8.86
C PRO A 315 -7.17 -19.26 -7.85
N ASP A 316 -5.97 -19.68 -7.47
CA ASP A 316 -5.70 -20.75 -6.51
C ASP A 316 -5.30 -20.21 -5.15
N VAL A 317 -5.33 -21.09 -4.14
CA VAL A 317 -4.93 -20.81 -2.76
C VAL A 317 -3.92 -21.85 -2.29
N ILE A 318 -2.92 -21.42 -1.56
CA ILE A 318 -2.05 -22.33 -0.79
C ILE A 318 -2.34 -22.19 0.70
N ALA A 319 -2.10 -23.27 1.45
CA ALA A 319 -2.23 -23.27 2.90
C ALA A 319 -1.35 -24.32 3.54
N VAL A 320 -0.84 -24.05 4.76
CA VAL A 320 -0.05 -24.97 5.56
C VAL A 320 -0.94 -25.71 6.55
N GLU A 321 -0.91 -27.03 6.54
CA GLU A 321 -1.60 -27.85 7.54
C GLU A 321 -0.85 -27.82 8.88
N LYS A 322 -1.49 -27.32 9.94
CA LYS A 322 -0.86 -27.12 11.25
C LYS A 322 -0.27 -28.37 11.85
N ALA A 323 -0.93 -29.52 11.66
CA ALA A 323 -0.54 -30.79 12.26
C ALA A 323 0.73 -31.37 11.67
N THR A 324 0.97 -31.17 10.38
CA THR A 324 2.07 -31.83 9.65
C THR A 324 3.14 -30.86 9.15
N GLY A 325 2.80 -29.59 8.99
CA GLY A 325 3.64 -28.61 8.32
C GLY A 325 3.73 -28.82 6.81
N ASN A 326 2.80 -29.59 6.23
CA ASN A 326 2.71 -29.75 4.79
C ASN A 326 2.03 -28.54 4.16
N LEU A 327 2.58 -28.06 3.03
CA LEU A 327 2.00 -27.04 2.20
C LEU A 327 1.13 -27.70 1.13
N TYR A 328 -0.08 -27.25 0.99
CA TYR A 328 -1.04 -27.72 0.00
C TYR A 328 -1.50 -26.58 -0.90
N ARG A 329 -1.68 -26.88 -2.19
CA ARG A 329 -2.40 -26.04 -3.16
C ARG A 329 -3.84 -26.54 -3.27
N TYR A 330 -4.77 -25.61 -3.32
CA TYR A 330 -6.20 -25.80 -3.50
C TYR A 330 -6.65 -25.02 -4.73
N SER A 331 -7.18 -25.72 -5.72
CA SER A 331 -7.66 -25.09 -6.94
C SER A 331 -9.00 -24.38 -6.72
N GLY A 332 -9.13 -23.18 -7.33
CA GLY A 332 -10.39 -22.46 -7.34
C GLY A 332 -11.51 -23.19 -8.11
N PRO A 333 -12.76 -22.69 -8.05
CA PRO A 333 -13.26 -21.60 -7.23
C PRO A 333 -13.74 -22.03 -5.82
N ASN A 334 -13.71 -23.33 -5.49
CA ASN A 334 -14.29 -23.86 -4.26
C ASN A 334 -13.26 -24.34 -3.24
N TYR A 335 -11.99 -24.40 -3.60
CA TYR A 335 -10.86 -24.77 -2.71
C TYR A 335 -11.17 -26.05 -1.90
N VAL A 336 -11.62 -27.09 -2.58
CA VAL A 336 -12.12 -28.31 -1.94
C VAL A 336 -11.00 -29.05 -1.25
N GLY A 337 -11.15 -29.31 0.05
CA GLY A 337 -10.29 -30.21 0.82
C GLY A 337 -10.46 -31.68 0.46
N GLY A 338 -9.67 -32.55 1.03
CA GLY A 338 -9.78 -34.00 0.86
C GLY A 338 -9.18 -34.52 -0.46
N GLY A 339 -9.92 -34.70 -1.49
CA GLY A 339 -9.43 -35.20 -2.78
C GLY A 339 -9.04 -34.13 -3.80
N GLY A 340 -9.29 -32.86 -3.51
CA GLY A 340 -9.05 -31.73 -4.42
C GLY A 340 -7.81 -30.89 -4.13
N ARG A 341 -7.05 -31.21 -3.05
CA ARG A 341 -5.80 -30.50 -2.73
C ARG A 341 -4.58 -31.29 -3.19
N VAL A 342 -3.53 -30.59 -3.59
CA VAL A 342 -2.24 -31.16 -3.97
C VAL A 342 -1.18 -30.75 -2.97
N GLN A 343 -0.45 -31.72 -2.40
CA GLN A 343 0.69 -31.42 -1.55
C GLN A 343 1.85 -30.95 -2.41
N ILE A 344 2.35 -29.74 -2.14
CA ILE A 344 3.44 -29.09 -2.88
C ILE A 344 4.68 -28.84 -2.02
N GLY A 345 4.63 -29.11 -0.72
CA GLY A 345 5.78 -28.93 0.14
C GLY A 345 5.65 -29.59 1.50
N THR A 346 6.77 -29.66 2.24
CA THR A 346 6.86 -30.18 3.62
C THR A 346 7.75 -29.28 4.47
N GLY A 347 7.58 -29.34 5.79
CA GLY A 347 8.45 -28.60 6.73
C GLY A 347 8.11 -27.10 6.87
N TRP A 348 6.95 -26.65 6.39
CA TRP A 348 6.54 -25.24 6.43
C TRP A 348 6.16 -24.73 7.83
N ASN A 349 6.21 -25.58 8.87
CA ASN A 349 6.10 -25.16 10.28
C ASN A 349 7.23 -24.20 10.72
N GLY A 350 8.37 -24.22 10.02
CA GLY A 350 9.48 -23.29 10.22
C GLY A 350 9.21 -21.87 9.70
N ILE A 351 8.12 -21.67 8.98
CA ILE A 351 7.72 -20.38 8.41
C ILE A 351 6.71 -19.69 9.32
N SER A 352 6.89 -18.41 9.59
CA SER A 352 5.93 -17.59 10.37
C SER A 352 4.87 -16.98 9.50
N THR A 353 5.24 -16.51 8.31
CA THR A 353 4.36 -15.78 7.39
C THR A 353 4.67 -16.18 5.96
N ILE A 354 3.64 -16.42 5.14
CA ILE A 354 3.71 -16.60 3.69
C ILE A 354 2.91 -15.47 3.05
N VAL A 355 3.45 -14.91 1.96
CA VAL A 355 2.84 -13.80 1.21
C VAL A 355 2.89 -14.12 -0.28
N GLY A 356 1.77 -14.03 -0.98
CA GLY A 356 1.75 -14.01 -2.45
C GLY A 356 2.32 -12.68 -2.94
N VAL A 357 3.34 -12.73 -3.78
CA VAL A 357 4.03 -11.51 -4.26
C VAL A 357 3.84 -11.26 -5.76
N GLY A 358 3.06 -12.11 -6.44
CA GLY A 358 2.99 -12.07 -7.89
C GLY A 358 4.26 -12.60 -8.54
N ASP A 359 4.38 -12.45 -9.85
CA ASP A 359 5.57 -12.86 -10.62
C ASP A 359 6.68 -11.80 -10.43
N ILE A 360 7.61 -12.05 -9.49
CA ILE A 360 8.78 -11.20 -9.27
C ILE A 360 10.04 -11.71 -9.94
N THR A 361 9.97 -12.90 -10.55
CA THR A 361 11.06 -13.47 -11.34
C THR A 361 10.94 -13.12 -12.82
N GLY A 362 9.75 -12.78 -13.30
CA GLY A 362 9.47 -12.46 -14.70
C GLY A 362 9.28 -13.70 -15.57
N ASP A 363 8.98 -14.87 -14.96
CA ASP A 363 8.80 -16.15 -15.68
C ASP A 363 7.34 -16.44 -16.06
N GLY A 364 6.42 -15.56 -15.66
CA GLY A 364 4.98 -15.66 -15.92
C GLY A 364 4.22 -16.47 -14.88
N VAL A 365 4.87 -16.91 -13.81
CA VAL A 365 4.25 -17.68 -12.72
C VAL A 365 4.36 -16.87 -11.41
N ALA A 366 3.29 -16.83 -10.63
CA ALA A 366 3.32 -16.09 -9.39
C ALA A 366 4.19 -16.78 -8.33
N ASP A 367 5.01 -15.98 -7.66
CA ASP A 367 5.93 -16.37 -6.60
C ASP A 367 5.36 -16.09 -5.21
N ILE A 368 6.02 -16.62 -4.18
CA ILE A 368 5.74 -16.27 -2.79
C ILE A 368 6.99 -15.77 -2.09
N ALA A 369 6.79 -14.90 -1.11
CA ALA A 369 7.79 -14.57 -0.10
C ALA A 369 7.39 -15.20 1.25
N ALA A 370 8.38 -15.67 2.02
CA ALA A 370 8.10 -16.31 3.30
C ALA A 370 9.14 -15.93 4.35
N VAL A 371 8.70 -15.66 5.57
CA VAL A 371 9.56 -15.30 6.71
C VAL A 371 9.91 -16.56 7.49
N GLU A 372 11.19 -16.88 7.57
CA GLU A 372 11.69 -17.99 8.39
C GLU A 372 11.62 -17.63 9.89
N ARG A 373 10.91 -18.44 10.66
CA ARG A 373 10.64 -18.19 12.08
C ARG A 373 11.91 -18.12 12.95
N SER A 374 12.92 -18.91 12.62
CA SER A 374 14.13 -19.04 13.43
C SER A 374 15.11 -17.88 13.28
N THR A 375 15.08 -17.20 12.14
CA THR A 375 16.07 -16.16 11.77
C THR A 375 15.46 -14.79 11.52
N GLY A 376 14.15 -14.72 11.25
CA GLY A 376 13.49 -13.51 10.77
C GLY A 376 13.87 -13.13 9.33
N ASP A 377 14.53 -14.06 8.60
CA ASP A 377 14.92 -13.82 7.22
C ASP A 377 13.72 -13.98 6.27
N LEU A 378 13.62 -13.12 5.26
CA LEU A 378 12.65 -13.22 4.18
C LEU A 378 13.28 -13.98 3.00
N TYR A 379 12.60 -15.01 2.55
CA TYR A 379 12.98 -15.81 1.39
C TYR A 379 11.94 -15.74 0.29
N ARG A 380 12.37 -15.68 -0.96
CA ARG A 380 11.56 -15.92 -2.15
C ARG A 380 11.57 -17.40 -2.48
N TYR A 381 10.40 -17.91 -2.87
CA TYR A 381 10.21 -19.25 -3.43
C TYR A 381 9.50 -19.07 -4.79
N ASP A 382 10.14 -19.58 -5.83
CA ASP A 382 9.66 -19.46 -7.19
C ASP A 382 8.50 -20.44 -7.44
N GLY A 383 7.44 -19.97 -8.15
CA GLY A 383 6.29 -20.82 -8.48
C GLY A 383 6.61 -21.88 -9.55
N PRO A 384 5.67 -22.80 -9.83
CA PRO A 384 4.38 -23.02 -9.15
C PRO A 384 4.43 -23.95 -7.93
N ASP A 385 5.52 -24.67 -7.72
CA ASP A 385 5.59 -25.74 -6.71
C ASP A 385 6.24 -25.29 -5.39
N TYR A 386 6.80 -24.07 -5.35
CA TYR A 386 7.44 -23.48 -4.18
C TYR A 386 8.35 -24.48 -3.47
N VAL A 387 9.21 -25.18 -4.21
CA VAL A 387 10.04 -26.27 -3.74
C VAL A 387 10.90 -25.81 -2.57
N GLY A 388 10.79 -26.55 -1.48
CA GLY A 388 11.32 -26.23 -0.18
C GLY A 388 12.81 -25.90 -0.11
N MET A 389 13.36 -25.89 1.08
CA MET A 389 14.62 -25.30 1.56
C MET A 389 15.87 -25.28 0.65
N GLY A 390 15.91 -26.03 -0.47
CA GLY A 390 17.07 -26.09 -1.38
C GLY A 390 17.05 -25.13 -2.55
N ALA A 391 15.91 -24.51 -2.88
CA ALA A 391 15.73 -23.68 -4.07
C ALA A 391 15.28 -22.23 -3.76
N ARG A 392 15.20 -21.86 -2.47
CA ARG A 392 14.78 -20.53 -2.03
C ARG A 392 15.91 -19.50 -2.11
N THR A 393 15.56 -18.26 -2.42
CA THR A 393 16.50 -17.13 -2.46
C THR A 393 16.24 -16.19 -1.28
N LYS A 394 17.27 -15.92 -0.46
CA LYS A 394 17.16 -14.92 0.62
C LYS A 394 17.10 -13.52 0.02
N ILE A 395 16.04 -12.77 0.35
CA ILE A 395 15.76 -11.43 -0.17
C ILE A 395 15.62 -10.37 0.92
N GLY A 396 15.64 -10.74 2.21
CA GLY A 396 15.55 -9.77 3.30
C GLY A 396 15.99 -10.33 4.64
N VAL A 397 16.16 -9.45 5.62
CA VAL A 397 16.51 -9.76 7.00
C VAL A 397 15.63 -8.96 7.97
N ASN A 398 15.45 -9.46 9.21
CA ASN A 398 14.70 -8.81 10.29
C ASN A 398 13.19 -8.62 9.96
N TRP A 399 12.60 -9.50 9.16
CA TRP A 399 11.16 -9.44 8.81
C TRP A 399 10.25 -10.01 9.91
N ASP A 400 10.82 -10.61 10.95
CA ASP A 400 10.11 -11.00 12.18
C ASP A 400 9.60 -9.78 12.99
N SER A 401 10.18 -8.58 12.74
CA SER A 401 9.69 -7.31 13.29
C SER A 401 8.49 -6.73 12.54
N MET A 402 8.08 -7.36 11.44
CA MET A 402 6.95 -6.92 10.62
C MET A 402 5.69 -7.73 10.93
N THR A 403 4.56 -7.04 10.88
CA THR A 403 3.22 -7.64 10.91
C THR A 403 2.44 -7.22 9.68
N ASN A 404 1.34 -7.94 9.37
CA ASN A 404 0.50 -7.60 8.22
C ASN A 404 1.31 -7.38 6.93
N ILE A 405 2.16 -8.36 6.57
CA ILE A 405 2.93 -8.33 5.33
C ILE A 405 2.00 -8.72 4.17
N VAL A 406 1.89 -7.88 3.15
CA VAL A 406 0.95 -8.07 2.02
C VAL A 406 1.61 -7.73 0.70
N GLY A 407 1.44 -8.61 -0.30
CA GLY A 407 1.78 -8.31 -1.69
C GLY A 407 0.71 -7.44 -2.33
N VAL A 408 1.12 -6.36 -2.97
CA VAL A 408 0.20 -5.34 -3.51
C VAL A 408 0.35 -5.12 -5.02
N GLY A 409 1.08 -6.02 -5.70
CA GLY A 409 1.44 -5.80 -7.10
C GLY A 409 2.37 -4.60 -7.26
N ASP A 410 2.54 -4.15 -8.48
CA ASP A 410 3.35 -2.97 -8.80
C ASP A 410 2.58 -1.69 -8.46
N ILE A 411 2.90 -1.06 -7.33
CA ILE A 411 2.33 0.23 -6.93
C ILE A 411 3.35 1.38 -7.07
N THR A 412 4.56 1.08 -7.56
CA THR A 412 5.59 2.08 -7.87
C THR A 412 5.64 2.44 -9.34
N GLY A 413 5.08 1.61 -10.22
CA GLY A 413 5.08 1.80 -11.67
C GLY A 413 6.36 1.35 -12.35
N ASP A 414 7.17 0.49 -11.70
CA ASP A 414 8.43 -0.04 -12.23
C ASP A 414 8.28 -1.43 -12.87
N SER A 415 7.05 -1.94 -12.95
CA SER A 415 6.67 -3.26 -13.46
C SER A 415 7.15 -4.44 -12.61
N VAL A 416 7.56 -4.19 -11.37
CA VAL A 416 7.93 -5.22 -10.41
C VAL A 416 6.97 -5.16 -9.21
N PRO A 417 6.41 -6.31 -8.78
CA PRO A 417 5.52 -6.31 -7.62
C PRO A 417 6.17 -5.82 -6.33
N ASP A 418 5.41 -5.09 -5.52
CA ASP A 418 5.80 -4.49 -4.25
C ASP A 418 5.17 -5.20 -3.06
N LEU A 419 5.74 -4.98 -1.87
CA LEU A 419 5.18 -5.37 -0.58
C LEU A 419 4.82 -4.15 0.26
N ILE A 420 3.81 -4.29 1.10
CA ILE A 420 3.60 -3.42 2.25
C ILE A 420 3.67 -4.23 3.53
N ALA A 421 4.14 -3.62 4.60
CA ALA A 421 4.19 -4.25 5.92
C ALA A 421 4.09 -3.22 7.04
N VAL A 422 3.51 -3.63 8.16
CA VAL A 422 3.42 -2.82 9.38
C VAL A 422 4.59 -3.15 10.29
N ARG A 423 5.37 -2.15 10.69
CA ARG A 423 6.40 -2.33 11.73
C ARG A 423 5.76 -2.45 13.10
N SER A 424 6.03 -3.54 13.81
CA SER A 424 5.41 -3.87 15.10
C SER A 424 5.77 -2.87 16.21
N ASP A 425 6.97 -2.25 16.16
CA ASP A 425 7.47 -1.30 17.16
C ASP A 425 6.86 0.10 17.03
N THR A 426 6.52 0.51 15.80
CA THR A 426 6.04 1.87 15.49
C THR A 426 4.58 1.93 15.06
N GLN A 427 3.98 0.79 14.70
CA GLN A 427 2.66 0.69 14.11
C GLN A 427 2.53 1.57 12.85
N LYS A 428 3.61 1.63 12.06
CA LYS A 428 3.66 2.36 10.80
C LYS A 428 3.67 1.39 9.64
N LEU A 429 2.95 1.75 8.58
CA LEU A 429 2.91 1.02 7.32
C LEU A 429 4.03 1.50 6.42
N TYR A 430 4.79 0.56 5.88
CA TYR A 430 5.87 0.81 4.94
C TYR A 430 5.63 0.08 3.63
N ARG A 431 6.02 0.71 2.52
CA ARG A 431 6.15 0.08 1.21
C ARG A 431 7.60 -0.34 0.99
N TYR A 432 7.77 -1.53 0.45
CA TYR A 432 9.05 -2.14 0.07
C TYR A 432 9.00 -2.49 -1.42
N SER A 433 9.86 -1.84 -2.22
CA SER A 433 9.88 -2.09 -3.66
C SER A 433 10.56 -3.43 -3.98
N GLY A 434 9.97 -4.14 -4.94
CA GLY A 434 10.54 -5.40 -5.45
C GLY A 434 11.80 -5.19 -6.29
N PRO A 435 12.49 -6.28 -6.67
CA PRO A 435 12.27 -7.68 -6.26
C PRO A 435 12.94 -8.05 -4.93
N GLY A 436 13.72 -7.18 -4.34
CA GLY A 436 14.55 -7.47 -3.16
C GLY A 436 13.95 -7.02 -1.84
N PHE A 437 12.87 -6.26 -1.83
CA PHE A 437 12.17 -5.76 -0.63
C PHE A 437 13.10 -5.24 0.47
N SER A 438 14.12 -4.49 0.08
CA SER A 438 15.17 -4.02 0.99
C SER A 438 14.64 -3.01 2.01
N GLY A 439 14.97 -3.21 3.28
CA GLY A 439 14.64 -2.25 4.34
C GLY A 439 15.30 -0.88 4.17
N THR A 440 16.37 -0.76 3.38
CA THR A 440 17.03 0.52 3.09
C THR A 440 16.26 1.40 2.11
N THR A 441 15.34 0.81 1.33
CA THR A 441 14.46 1.51 0.38
C THR A 441 13.02 1.59 0.86
N ALA A 442 12.76 1.19 2.10
CA ALA A 442 11.42 1.25 2.68
C ALA A 442 10.91 2.68 2.78
N VAL A 443 9.70 2.92 2.29
CA VAL A 443 9.02 4.22 2.33
C VAL A 443 7.84 4.13 3.29
N GLU A 444 7.81 4.99 4.31
CA GLU A 444 6.66 5.12 5.19
C GLU A 444 5.46 5.69 4.40
N ILE A 445 4.35 4.98 4.39
CA ILE A 445 3.12 5.34 3.66
C ILE A 445 1.90 5.48 4.58
N GLY A 446 2.03 5.19 5.86
CA GLY A 446 0.94 5.37 6.82
C GLY A 446 1.37 5.15 8.25
N SER A 447 0.53 5.56 9.19
CA SER A 447 0.76 5.42 10.63
C SER A 447 -0.51 4.98 11.36
N GLY A 448 -0.34 4.27 12.49
CA GLY A 448 -1.45 3.84 13.35
C GLY A 448 -2.15 2.56 12.89
N TRP A 449 -1.43 1.65 12.25
CA TRP A 449 -1.90 0.36 11.75
C TRP A 449 -1.86 -0.76 12.78
#